data_f6333f2faa978f12ffec04d0f97f279c
#
_entry.id   f6333f2faa978f12ffec04d0f97f279c
#
_cell.length_a   1.000
_cell.length_b   1.000
_cell.length_c   1.000
_cell.angle_alpha   90.00
_cell.angle_beta   90.00
_cell.angle_gamma   90.00
#
_symmetry.space_group_name_H-M   'P 1'
#
loop_
_entity.id
_entity.type
_entity.pdbx_description
1 polymer ?
#
loop_
_entity_poly.entity_id
_entity_poly.type
_entity_poly.pdbx_seq_one_letter_code
_entity_poly.pdbx_strand_id
1 'polypeptide(L)'
;MKRLAATLALTLITSLAHAFPWYASGSNIRGAELMTEPERKAHVARLQSMKTLPECQAYWEGHNKEIDARAAQKHVSLPPVQGNPCQVMLQMGKIK
;
A
#
# COMPACT_ATOMS: atom_id res chain seq x y z
N MET A 1 -8.27 24.35 -32.84
CA MET A 1 -8.59 25.01 -31.60
C MET A 1 -9.25 24.10 -30.57
N LYS A 2 -10.19 23.30 -31.02
CA LYS A 2 -10.87 22.35 -30.12
C LYS A 2 -9.92 21.31 -29.53
N ARG A 3 -8.80 21.06 -30.19
CA ARG A 3 -7.83 20.05 -29.77
C ARG A 3 -7.07 20.41 -28.50
N LEU A 4 -6.98 21.70 -28.20
CA LEU A 4 -6.26 22.15 -27.03
C LEU A 4 -6.95 21.73 -25.73
N ALA A 5 -8.27 21.73 -25.73
CA ALA A 5 -9.03 21.32 -24.54
C ALA A 5 -8.80 19.85 -24.18
N ALA A 6 -8.69 18.98 -25.20
CA ALA A 6 -8.44 17.57 -24.97
C ALA A 6 -7.08 17.33 -24.32
N THR A 7 -6.07 18.09 -24.71
CA THR A 7 -4.73 17.97 -24.16
C THR A 7 -4.71 18.31 -22.67
N LEU A 8 -5.44 19.35 -22.26
CA LEU A 8 -5.51 19.74 -20.87
C LEU A 8 -6.16 18.67 -20.00
N ALA A 9 -7.18 18.00 -20.52
CA ALA A 9 -7.84 16.93 -19.79
C ALA A 9 -6.90 15.78 -19.47
N LEU A 10 -6.04 15.42 -20.40
CA LEU A 10 -5.05 14.36 -20.20
C LEU A 10 -4.06 14.71 -19.09
N THR A 11 -3.64 15.97 -19.01
CA THR A 11 -2.72 16.42 -17.98
C THR A 11 -3.32 16.25 -16.58
N LEU A 12 -4.60 16.56 -16.42
CA LEU A 12 -5.27 16.41 -15.12
C LEU A 12 -5.32 14.95 -14.69
N ILE A 13 -5.59 14.03 -15.59
CA ILE A 13 -5.62 12.60 -15.26
C ILE A 13 -4.26 12.13 -14.78
N THR A 14 -3.18 12.58 -15.38
CA THR A 14 -1.83 12.24 -14.98
C THR A 14 -1.54 12.70 -13.57
N SER A 15 -2.00 13.89 -13.18
CA SER A 15 -1.80 14.42 -11.83
C SER A 15 -2.43 13.54 -10.77
N LEU A 16 -3.60 12.98 -11.03
CA LEU A 16 -4.30 12.13 -10.07
C LEU A 16 -3.52 10.85 -9.78
N ALA A 17 -2.79 10.33 -10.76
CA ALA A 17 -2.02 9.11 -10.58
C ALA A 17 -0.91 9.27 -9.53
N HIS A 18 -0.45 10.48 -9.27
CA HIS A 18 0.62 10.76 -8.30
C HIS A 18 0.13 10.84 -6.86
N ALA A 19 -1.18 10.77 -6.62
CA ALA A 19 -1.74 10.83 -5.28
C ALA A 19 -1.59 9.52 -4.51
N PHE A 20 -1.14 8.45 -5.16
CA PHE A 20 -1.05 7.13 -4.56
C PHE A 20 0.21 7.03 -3.68
N PRO A 21 0.07 6.61 -2.40
CA PRO A 21 1.23 6.54 -1.50
C PRO A 21 2.21 5.45 -1.94
N TRP A 22 3.48 5.78 -1.91
CA TRP A 22 4.53 4.85 -2.31
C TRP A 22 4.57 3.59 -1.44
N TYR A 23 4.30 3.73 -0.15
CA TYR A 23 4.35 2.60 0.79
C TYR A 23 3.25 1.57 0.54
N ALA A 24 2.25 1.95 -0.22
CA ALA A 24 1.14 1.07 -0.56
C ALA A 24 1.23 0.50 -1.98
N SER A 25 2.32 0.81 -2.70
CA SER A 25 2.51 0.25 -4.04
C SER A 25 3.04 -1.18 -3.94
N GLY A 26 2.77 -1.98 -4.98
CA GLY A 26 3.02 -3.41 -4.97
C GLY A 26 4.41 -3.83 -4.51
N SER A 27 5.46 -3.19 -5.02
CA SER A 27 6.83 -3.57 -4.72
C SER A 27 7.29 -3.17 -3.31
N ASN A 28 6.56 -2.26 -2.66
CA ASN A 28 6.92 -1.77 -1.33
C ASN A 28 6.18 -2.49 -0.20
N ILE A 29 5.31 -3.41 -0.53
CA ILE A 29 4.62 -4.22 0.47
C ILE A 29 5.60 -5.29 0.96
N ARG A 30 5.76 -5.39 2.28
CA ARG A 30 6.61 -6.44 2.84
C ARG A 30 6.05 -7.81 2.46
N GLY A 31 6.89 -8.64 1.83
CA GLY A 31 6.48 -9.95 1.39
C GLY A 31 5.69 -9.96 0.08
N ALA A 32 5.78 -8.88 -0.69
CA ALA A 32 5.04 -8.77 -1.95
C ALA A 32 5.28 -9.97 -2.88
N GLU A 33 6.48 -10.51 -2.89
CA GLU A 33 6.83 -11.67 -3.71
C GLU A 33 6.14 -12.95 -3.27
N LEU A 34 5.59 -12.98 -2.06
CA LEU A 34 4.82 -14.10 -1.52
C LEU A 34 3.31 -13.90 -1.66
N MET A 35 2.91 -12.81 -2.27
CA MET A 35 1.51 -12.44 -2.46
C MET A 35 1.14 -12.50 -3.94
N THR A 36 -0.08 -12.88 -4.22
CA THR A 36 -0.62 -12.77 -5.58
C THR A 36 -0.93 -11.31 -5.89
N GLU A 37 -1.13 -10.99 -7.16
CA GLU A 37 -1.51 -9.63 -7.54
C GLU A 37 -2.83 -9.20 -6.91
N PRO A 38 -3.91 -10.04 -6.92
CA PRO A 38 -5.14 -9.68 -6.21
C PRO A 38 -4.93 -9.43 -4.73
N GLU A 39 -4.05 -10.20 -4.07
CA GLU A 39 -3.74 -10.00 -2.66
C GLU A 39 -3.06 -8.65 -2.43
N ARG A 40 -2.11 -8.28 -3.28
CA ARG A 40 -1.46 -6.98 -3.17
C ARG A 40 -2.44 -5.83 -3.34
N LYS A 41 -3.34 -5.93 -4.30
CA LYS A 41 -4.38 -4.93 -4.52
C LYS A 41 -5.33 -4.81 -3.33
N ALA A 42 -5.73 -5.95 -2.78
CA ALA A 42 -6.59 -5.98 -1.61
C ALA A 42 -5.90 -5.36 -0.39
N HIS A 43 -4.60 -5.63 -0.22
CA HIS A 43 -3.82 -5.05 0.87
C HIS A 43 -3.80 -3.52 0.80
N VAL A 44 -3.51 -2.98 -0.38
CA VAL A 44 -3.49 -1.53 -0.60
C VAL A 44 -4.87 -0.92 -0.31
N ALA A 45 -5.92 -1.53 -0.85
CA ALA A 45 -7.28 -1.05 -0.65
C ALA A 45 -7.65 -1.08 0.84
N ARG A 46 -7.24 -2.12 1.54
CA ARG A 46 -7.51 -2.26 2.97
C ARG A 46 -6.83 -1.15 3.77
N LEU A 47 -5.54 -0.90 3.50
CA LEU A 47 -4.83 0.17 4.18
C LEU A 47 -5.49 1.53 3.93
N GLN A 48 -5.88 1.79 2.70
CA GLN A 48 -6.52 3.06 2.35
C GLN A 48 -7.88 3.25 3.00
N SER A 49 -8.53 2.17 3.40
CA SER A 49 -9.85 2.23 4.04
C SER A 49 -9.76 2.47 5.55
N MET A 50 -8.58 2.35 6.15
CA MET A 50 -8.42 2.51 7.59
C MET A 50 -8.64 3.95 8.02
N LYS A 51 -9.19 4.11 9.22
CA LYS A 51 -9.51 5.44 9.76
C LYS A 51 -8.82 5.72 11.09
N THR A 52 -8.41 4.70 11.81
CA THR A 52 -7.76 4.86 13.12
C THR A 52 -6.43 4.13 13.17
N LEU A 53 -5.54 4.63 14.01
CA LEU A 53 -4.24 4.00 14.21
C LEU A 53 -4.36 2.59 14.79
N PRO A 54 -5.16 2.34 15.84
CA PRO A 54 -5.28 0.98 16.37
C PRO A 54 -5.77 -0.04 15.33
N GLU A 55 -6.73 0.35 14.50
CA GLU A 55 -7.24 -0.51 13.44
C GLU A 55 -6.14 -0.84 12.43
N CYS A 56 -5.39 0.17 12.03
CA CYS A 56 -4.30 -0.02 11.07
C CYS A 56 -3.21 -0.90 11.65
N GLN A 57 -2.82 -0.68 12.90
CA GLN A 57 -1.76 -1.47 13.55
C GLN A 57 -2.15 -2.93 13.68
N ALA A 58 -3.40 -3.21 14.05
CA ALA A 58 -3.88 -4.59 14.15
C ALA A 58 -3.80 -5.29 12.79
N TYR A 59 -4.21 -4.61 11.75
CA TYR A 59 -4.12 -5.15 10.39
C TYR A 59 -2.67 -5.39 9.98
N TRP A 60 -1.79 -4.42 10.24
CA TRP A 60 -0.38 -4.50 9.87
C TRP A 60 0.32 -5.66 10.57
N GLU A 61 0.04 -5.86 11.86
CA GLU A 61 0.59 -6.98 12.62
C GLU A 61 0.12 -8.32 12.03
N GLY A 62 -1.18 -8.41 11.72
CA GLY A 62 -1.72 -9.61 11.09
C GLY A 62 -1.09 -9.91 9.75
N HIS A 63 -0.88 -8.87 8.94
CA HIS A 63 -0.21 -9.02 7.66
C HIS A 63 1.19 -9.60 7.83
N ASN A 64 1.97 -9.06 8.75
CA ASN A 64 3.34 -9.53 8.96
C ASN A 64 3.39 -10.96 9.46
N LYS A 65 2.47 -11.36 10.34
CA LYS A 65 2.38 -12.74 10.80
C LYS A 65 2.09 -13.70 9.65
N GLU A 66 1.15 -13.34 8.79
CA GLU A 66 0.78 -14.16 7.65
C GLU A 66 1.95 -14.28 6.67
N ILE A 67 2.62 -13.19 6.39
CA ILE A 67 3.76 -13.16 5.48
C ILE A 67 4.93 -13.98 6.05
N ASP A 68 5.19 -13.87 7.34
CA ASP A 68 6.24 -14.65 7.98
C ASP A 68 5.93 -16.15 7.92
N ALA A 69 4.67 -16.53 8.08
CA ALA A 69 4.24 -17.91 7.96
C ALA A 69 4.45 -18.44 6.54
N ARG A 70 4.09 -17.64 5.53
CA ARG A 70 4.30 -18.02 4.13
C ARG A 70 5.78 -18.18 3.80
N ALA A 71 6.60 -17.27 4.32
CA ALA A 71 8.04 -17.33 4.12
C ALA A 71 8.63 -18.61 4.72
N ALA A 72 8.20 -18.97 5.92
CA ALA A 72 8.64 -20.21 6.57
C ALA A 72 8.26 -21.44 5.77
N GLN A 73 7.04 -21.49 5.24
CA GLN A 73 6.57 -22.60 4.43
C GLN A 73 7.36 -22.77 3.15
N LYS A 74 7.79 -21.66 2.56
CA LYS A 74 8.53 -21.66 1.30
C LYS A 74 10.04 -21.61 1.48
N HIS A 75 10.51 -21.63 2.72
CA HIS A 75 11.93 -21.53 3.04
C HIS A 75 12.57 -20.27 2.47
N VAL A 76 11.84 -19.18 2.49
CA VAL A 76 12.29 -17.86 2.04
C VAL A 76 12.66 -17.03 3.25
N SER A 77 13.82 -16.37 3.18
CA SER A 77 14.24 -15.44 4.23
C SER A 77 13.78 -14.05 3.87
N LEU A 78 13.02 -13.42 4.77
CA LEU A 78 12.57 -12.05 4.58
C LEU A 78 13.37 -11.11 5.47
N PRO A 79 13.61 -9.87 5.01
CA PRO A 79 14.21 -8.87 5.88
C PRO A 79 13.29 -8.57 7.06
N PRO A 80 13.83 -8.08 8.17
CA PRO A 80 12.98 -7.66 9.29
C PRO A 80 12.04 -6.54 8.87
N VAL A 81 10.96 -6.37 9.64
CA VAL A 81 9.99 -5.31 9.36
C VAL A 81 10.70 -3.96 9.46
N GLN A 82 10.65 -3.19 8.38
CA GLN A 82 11.23 -1.86 8.31
C GLN A 82 10.13 -0.88 7.93
N GLY A 83 9.96 0.13 8.76
CA GLY A 83 8.92 1.10 8.53
C GLY A 83 7.54 0.58 8.91
N ASN A 84 6.60 1.48 8.91
CA ASN A 84 5.23 1.19 9.34
C ASN A 84 4.30 2.10 8.57
N PRO A 85 3.49 1.56 7.65
CA PRO A 85 2.58 2.40 6.86
C PRO A 85 1.55 3.12 7.73
N CYS A 86 1.21 2.56 8.88
CA CYS A 86 0.25 3.18 9.79
C CYS A 86 0.79 4.50 10.35
N GLN A 87 2.08 4.54 10.70
CA GLN A 87 2.71 5.76 11.19
C GLN A 87 2.79 6.81 10.09
N VAL A 88 3.09 6.41 8.87
CA VAL A 88 3.10 7.32 7.73
C VAL A 88 1.71 7.93 7.51
N MET A 89 0.69 7.10 7.53
CA MET A 89 -0.69 7.56 7.36
C MET A 89 -1.12 8.51 8.47
N LEU A 90 -0.67 8.25 9.70
CA LEU A 90 -0.93 9.12 10.84
C LEU A 90 -0.29 10.49 10.63
N GLN A 91 0.99 10.50 10.24
CA GLN A 91 1.71 11.75 9.98
C GLN A 91 1.10 12.54 8.83
N MET A 92 0.53 11.86 7.85
CA MET A 92 -0.13 12.49 6.72
C MET A 92 -1.57 12.93 7.02
N GLY A 93 -2.06 12.65 8.23
CA GLY A 93 -3.41 13.02 8.61
C GLY A 93 -4.50 12.14 8.03
N LYS A 94 -4.16 10.99 7.47
CA LYS A 94 -5.14 10.08 6.85
C LYS A 94 -5.88 9.24 7.88
N ILE A 95 -5.25 8.99 9.01
CA ILE A 95 -5.86 8.26 10.13
C ILE A 95 -5.61 9.03 11.43
N LYS A 96 -6.32 8.65 12.47
CA LYS A 96 -6.23 9.31 13.78
C LYS A 96 -5.80 8.36 14.89
#